data_51bacc18e8edbfbe2ae95f2bbc7c767b
#
_entry.id   51bacc18e8edbfbe2ae95f2bbc7c767b
#
_cell.length_a   1.000
_cell.length_b   1.000
_cell.length_c   1.000
_cell.angle_alpha   90.00
_cell.angle_beta   90.00
_cell.angle_gamma   90.00
#
_symmetry.space_group_name_H-M   'P 1'
#
loop_
_entity.id
_entity.type
_entity.pdbx_description
1 polymer ?
#
loop_
_entity_poly.entity_id
_entity_poly.type
_entity_poly.pdbx_seq_one_letter_code
_entity_poly.pdbx_strand_id
1 'polypeptide(L)'
;RQMCIRDSGPGMQLNDGRVISNFIVQALRGEDITIYGDGSQTRSFCFVSDLVEGVVAMMESSADFVGPVNLGNPGEYSIGEIAETIIRLCGAQSRLSYLPLPEDDPRQRQPDITLAREHLGWQPRIALEDGLRETIDYFRGVLGLS
;
A
#
# COMPACT_ATOMS: atom_id res chain seq x y z
N ARG A 1 -5.18 17.34 -8.74
CA ARG A 1 -5.72 16.58 -7.57
C ARG A 1 -4.78 15.40 -7.35
N GLN A 2 -3.93 15.48 -6.35
CA GLN A 2 -3.21 14.30 -5.88
C GLN A 2 -4.25 13.28 -5.42
N MET A 3 -4.37 12.19 -6.15
CA MET A 3 -5.08 11.03 -5.63
C MET A 3 -4.27 10.46 -4.46
N CYS A 4 -4.97 10.12 -3.37
CA CYS A 4 -4.35 9.55 -2.18
C CYS A 4 -3.41 8.41 -2.56
N ILE A 5 -2.14 8.67 -2.42
CA ILE A 5 -1.08 7.70 -2.57
C ILE A 5 -1.25 6.71 -1.41
N ARG A 6 -1.70 5.50 -1.74
CA ARG A 6 -1.83 4.42 -0.75
C ARG A 6 -0.54 3.62 -0.77
N ASP A 7 0.46 4.21 -0.12
CA ASP A 7 1.80 3.67 -0.11
C ASP A 7 1.99 2.67 1.02
N SER A 8 2.90 1.75 0.83
CA SER A 8 3.59 1.05 1.88
C SER A 8 5.02 1.59 1.95
N GLY A 9 5.65 1.52 3.11
CA GLY A 9 7.04 1.89 3.29
C GLY A 9 7.35 2.60 4.61
N PRO A 10 8.63 2.79 4.89
CA PRO A 10 9.08 3.59 6.04
C PRO A 10 8.54 5.03 6.01
N GLY A 11 8.27 5.57 7.18
CA GLY A 11 7.73 6.94 7.34
C GLY A 11 6.20 7.01 7.45
N MET A 12 5.48 5.89 7.34
CA MET A 12 4.04 5.85 7.64
C MET A 12 3.78 6.12 9.13
N GLN A 13 2.66 6.76 9.43
CA GLN A 13 2.24 7.00 10.81
C GLN A 13 1.46 5.81 11.36
N LEU A 14 1.56 5.57 12.68
CA LEU A 14 0.89 4.48 13.37
C LEU A 14 -0.65 4.52 13.27
N ASN A 15 -1.22 5.73 13.16
CA ASN A 15 -2.67 5.98 13.22
C ASN A 15 -3.14 6.82 12.02
N ASP A 16 -2.61 6.57 10.82
CA ASP A 16 -3.00 7.33 9.63
C ASP A 16 -4.29 6.82 8.95
N GLY A 17 -4.91 5.78 9.49
CA GLY A 17 -6.16 5.20 9.01
C GLY A 17 -6.03 4.39 7.72
N ARG A 18 -4.80 4.09 7.27
CA ARG A 18 -4.55 3.29 6.07
C ARG A 18 -4.54 1.80 6.37
N VAL A 19 -4.93 1.01 5.40
CA VAL A 19 -5.06 -0.45 5.54
C VAL A 19 -3.73 -1.08 5.99
N ILE A 20 -2.61 -0.79 5.30
CA ILE A 20 -1.31 -1.41 5.58
C ILE A 20 -0.82 -1.07 7.00
N SER A 21 -0.80 0.21 7.37
CA SER A 21 -0.35 0.65 8.69
C SER A 21 -1.22 0.08 9.80
N ASN A 22 -2.54 0.12 9.66
CA ASN A 22 -3.46 -0.42 10.66
C ASN A 22 -3.25 -1.92 10.87
N PHE A 23 -3.16 -2.70 9.79
CA PHE A 23 -2.99 -4.15 9.87
C PHE A 23 -1.65 -4.53 10.50
N ILE A 24 -0.55 -3.85 10.11
CA ILE A 24 0.77 -4.09 10.69
C ILE A 24 0.78 -3.76 12.18
N VAL A 25 0.24 -2.61 12.58
CA VAL A 25 0.21 -2.19 13.98
C VAL A 25 -0.63 -3.16 14.82
N GLN A 26 -1.81 -3.57 14.34
CA GLN A 26 -2.65 -4.55 15.02
C GLN A 26 -1.92 -5.90 15.15
N ALA A 27 -1.33 -6.40 14.07
CA ALA A 27 -0.58 -7.66 14.09
C ALA A 27 0.60 -7.62 15.07
N LEU A 28 1.40 -6.54 15.06
CA LEU A 28 2.55 -6.38 15.95
C LEU A 28 2.17 -6.23 17.42
N ARG A 29 0.97 -5.74 17.71
CA ARG A 29 0.42 -5.65 19.08
C ARG A 29 -0.29 -6.93 19.53
N GLY A 30 -0.41 -7.93 18.66
CA GLY A 30 -1.17 -9.14 18.95
C GLY A 30 -2.68 -8.92 19.02
N GLU A 31 -3.17 -7.83 18.42
CA GLU A 31 -4.59 -7.52 18.29
C GLU A 31 -5.19 -8.20 17.07
N ASP A 32 -6.50 -8.42 17.05
CA ASP A 32 -7.21 -8.92 15.87
C ASP A 32 -7.17 -7.87 14.74
N ILE A 33 -6.98 -8.32 13.50
CA ILE A 33 -6.98 -7.43 12.33
C ILE A 33 -8.41 -7.13 11.93
N THR A 34 -8.75 -5.85 11.91
CA THR A 34 -10.08 -5.36 11.57
C THR A 34 -10.25 -5.18 10.08
N ILE A 35 -11.12 -5.96 9.45
CA ILE A 35 -11.50 -5.87 8.04
C ILE A 35 -12.89 -5.26 7.93
N TYR A 36 -13.03 -4.22 7.12
CA TYR A 36 -14.34 -3.65 6.78
C TYR A 36 -14.91 -4.38 5.55
N GLY A 37 -16.16 -4.83 5.65
CA GLY A 37 -16.79 -5.69 4.65
C GLY A 37 -16.37 -7.15 4.78
N ASP A 38 -16.43 -7.89 3.68
CA ASP A 38 -16.07 -9.31 3.60
C ASP A 38 -14.59 -9.55 3.22
N GLY A 39 -13.81 -8.48 3.00
CA GLY A 39 -12.40 -8.55 2.60
C GLY A 39 -12.18 -8.85 1.12
N SER A 40 -13.24 -8.97 0.31
CA SER A 40 -13.13 -9.24 -1.13
C SER A 40 -12.78 -8.01 -1.96
N GLN A 41 -12.95 -6.81 -1.42
CA GLN A 41 -12.57 -5.57 -2.12
C GLN A 41 -11.07 -5.57 -2.41
N THR A 42 -10.71 -5.12 -3.63
CA THR A 42 -9.34 -5.11 -4.08
C THR A 42 -8.72 -3.71 -4.01
N ARG A 43 -7.42 -3.68 -3.76
CA ARG A 43 -6.61 -2.46 -3.74
C ARG A 43 -5.26 -2.73 -4.39
N SER A 44 -4.71 -1.68 -4.97
CA SER A 44 -3.33 -1.67 -5.47
C SER A 44 -2.45 -0.93 -4.48
N PHE A 45 -1.26 -1.48 -4.23
CA PHE A 45 -0.30 -0.91 -3.31
C PHE A 45 1.03 -0.70 -4.01
N CYS A 46 1.56 0.51 -3.95
CA CYS A 46 2.85 0.86 -4.50
C CYS A 46 3.81 1.20 -3.35
N PHE A 47 5.02 0.68 -3.41
CA PHE A 47 6.03 0.98 -2.41
C PHE A 47 6.58 2.40 -2.60
N VAL A 48 6.92 3.06 -1.50
CA VAL A 48 7.28 4.48 -1.50
C VAL A 48 8.47 4.80 -2.40
N SER A 49 9.49 3.92 -2.48
CA SER A 49 10.65 4.17 -3.35
C SER A 49 10.28 4.16 -4.82
N ASP A 50 9.43 3.22 -5.25
CA ASP A 50 8.92 3.19 -6.63
C ASP A 50 8.17 4.49 -6.98
N LEU A 51 7.35 4.99 -6.06
CA LEU A 51 6.64 6.25 -6.25
C LEU A 51 7.57 7.45 -6.35
N VAL A 52 8.59 7.52 -5.48
CA VAL A 52 9.60 8.58 -5.52
C VAL A 52 10.36 8.56 -6.85
N GLU A 53 10.78 7.37 -7.33
CA GLU A 53 11.40 7.22 -8.65
C GLU A 53 10.48 7.73 -9.77
N GLY A 54 9.18 7.42 -9.73
CA GLY A 54 8.21 7.91 -10.70
C GLY A 54 8.06 9.43 -10.68
N VAL A 55 8.05 10.04 -9.48
CA VAL A 55 8.00 11.51 -9.33
C VAL A 55 9.26 12.16 -9.89
N VAL A 56 10.44 11.61 -9.60
CA VAL A 56 11.72 12.09 -10.14
C VAL A 56 11.71 11.98 -11.67
N ALA A 57 11.32 10.83 -12.22
CA ALA A 57 11.22 10.64 -13.66
C ALA A 57 10.26 11.66 -14.33
N MET A 58 9.15 12.01 -13.65
CA MET A 58 8.25 13.07 -14.13
C MET A 58 8.90 14.44 -14.10
N MET A 59 9.70 14.76 -13.07
CA MET A 59 10.42 16.03 -12.97
C MET A 59 11.52 16.17 -14.04
N GLU A 60 12.11 15.06 -14.46
CA GLU A 60 13.17 15.01 -15.47
C GLU A 60 12.63 14.82 -16.89
N SER A 61 11.31 14.67 -17.06
CA SER A 61 10.68 14.52 -18.38
C SER A 61 10.77 15.81 -19.21
N SER A 62 10.57 15.68 -20.54
CA SER A 62 10.61 16.82 -21.43
C SER A 62 9.54 17.85 -21.09
N ALA A 63 9.84 19.16 -21.30
CA ALA A 63 8.90 20.25 -21.05
C ALA A 63 7.61 20.18 -21.89
N ASP A 64 7.62 19.41 -22.98
CA ASP A 64 6.44 19.19 -23.84
C ASP A 64 5.47 18.14 -23.27
N PHE A 65 5.93 17.35 -22.28
CA PHE A 65 5.07 16.36 -21.64
C PHE A 65 4.41 16.94 -20.39
N VAL A 66 3.17 17.38 -20.54
CA VAL A 66 2.40 18.11 -19.51
C VAL A 66 1.31 17.22 -18.89
N GLY A 67 1.59 15.99 -18.49
CA GLY A 67 0.65 15.08 -17.79
C GLY A 67 -0.84 15.45 -17.85
N PRO A 68 -1.71 14.79 -17.10
CA PRO A 68 -1.48 14.00 -15.87
C PRO A 68 -0.96 12.59 -16.14
N VAL A 69 -0.20 12.05 -15.20
CA VAL A 69 0.32 10.68 -15.24
C VAL A 69 -0.05 9.96 -13.95
N ASN A 70 -0.57 8.75 -14.08
CA ASN A 70 -0.78 7.88 -12.94
C ASN A 70 0.52 7.17 -12.58
N LEU A 71 0.92 7.28 -11.33
CA LEU A 71 2.00 6.50 -10.72
C LEU A 71 1.39 5.55 -9.69
N GLY A 72 1.69 4.27 -9.78
CA GLY A 72 1.17 3.26 -8.87
C GLY A 72 1.50 1.85 -9.34
N ASN A 73 1.15 0.85 -8.56
CA ASN A 73 1.33 -0.54 -8.93
C ASN A 73 -0.01 -1.08 -9.49
N PRO A 74 -0.08 -1.59 -10.73
CA PRO A 74 -1.31 -2.15 -11.28
C PRO A 74 -1.69 -3.53 -10.70
N GLY A 75 -0.83 -4.15 -9.89
CA GLY A 75 -1.15 -5.40 -9.18
C GLY A 75 -2.27 -5.18 -8.16
N GLU A 76 -3.31 -5.98 -8.23
CA GLU A 76 -4.45 -5.94 -7.32
C GLU A 76 -4.38 -7.08 -6.32
N TYR A 77 -4.70 -6.75 -5.08
CA TYR A 77 -4.78 -7.70 -3.97
C TYR A 77 -6.05 -7.47 -3.20
N SER A 78 -6.74 -8.53 -2.78
CA SER A 78 -7.87 -8.41 -1.87
C SER A 78 -7.39 -7.97 -0.47
N ILE A 79 -8.26 -7.29 0.25
CA ILE A 79 -7.96 -6.87 1.63
C ILE A 79 -7.70 -8.08 2.53
N GLY A 80 -8.42 -9.20 2.28
CA GLY A 80 -8.19 -10.47 2.98
C GLY A 80 -6.77 -11.02 2.75
N GLU A 81 -6.32 -11.12 1.49
CA GLU A 81 -4.96 -11.57 1.14
C GLU A 81 -3.87 -10.71 1.78
N ILE A 82 -4.06 -9.39 1.82
CA ILE A 82 -3.14 -8.46 2.49
C ILE A 82 -3.07 -8.76 3.99
N ALA A 83 -4.21 -8.92 4.65
CA ALA A 83 -4.27 -9.20 6.07
C ALA A 83 -3.57 -10.53 6.42
N GLU A 84 -3.83 -11.61 5.68
CA GLU A 84 -3.18 -12.90 5.87
C GLU A 84 -1.66 -12.83 5.64
N THR A 85 -1.24 -12.10 4.60
CA THR A 85 0.18 -11.89 4.32
C THR A 85 0.87 -11.14 5.46
N ILE A 86 0.26 -10.10 6.00
CA ILE A 86 0.81 -9.34 7.14
C ILE A 86 0.89 -10.22 8.39
N ILE A 87 -0.15 -10.98 8.72
CA ILE A 87 -0.13 -11.93 9.86
C ILE A 87 1.05 -12.88 9.73
N ARG A 88 1.22 -13.49 8.56
CA ARG A 88 2.33 -14.43 8.27
C ARG A 88 3.70 -13.76 8.40
N LEU A 89 3.88 -12.56 7.85
CA LEU A 89 5.16 -11.82 7.88
C LEU A 89 5.50 -11.31 9.29
N CYS A 90 4.51 -10.91 10.06
CA CYS A 90 4.70 -10.50 11.46
C CYS A 90 4.97 -11.70 12.39
N GLY A 91 4.64 -12.93 11.98
CA GLY A 91 4.63 -14.10 12.86
C GLY A 91 3.55 -14.00 13.95
N ALA A 92 2.48 -13.22 13.69
CA ALA A 92 1.41 -12.96 14.63
C ALA A 92 0.38 -14.11 14.66
N GLN A 93 -0.35 -14.21 15.79
CA GLN A 93 -1.48 -15.13 15.95
C GLN A 93 -2.83 -14.38 15.88
N SER A 94 -2.83 -13.19 15.30
CA SER A 94 -4.02 -12.34 15.13
C SER A 94 -5.07 -13.04 14.29
N ARG A 95 -6.34 -12.84 14.64
CA ARG A 95 -7.49 -13.32 13.86
C ARG A 95 -8.03 -12.19 13.00
N LEU A 96 -8.83 -12.54 12.00
CA LEU A 96 -9.55 -11.56 11.19
C LEU A 96 -10.90 -11.26 11.85
N SER A 97 -11.17 -9.99 12.11
CA SER A 97 -12.44 -9.48 12.65
C SER A 97 -13.12 -8.62 11.60
N TYR A 98 -14.35 -8.95 11.25
CA TYR A 98 -15.09 -8.30 10.18
C TYR A 98 -16.08 -7.28 10.72
N LEU A 99 -16.05 -6.06 10.19
CA LEU A 99 -16.97 -4.97 10.51
C LEU A 99 -17.76 -4.56 9.26
N PRO A 100 -18.94 -3.92 9.44
CA PRO A 100 -19.72 -3.41 8.31
C PRO A 100 -18.90 -2.49 7.41
N LEU A 101 -19.04 -2.65 6.08
CA LEU A 101 -18.36 -1.78 5.11
C LEU A 101 -18.99 -0.37 5.15
N PRO A 102 -18.20 0.71 5.18
CA PRO A 102 -18.69 2.07 4.96
C PRO A 102 -19.36 2.20 3.59
N GLU A 103 -20.45 2.99 3.51
CA GLU A 103 -21.29 3.09 2.30
C GLU A 103 -20.52 3.61 1.05
N ASP A 104 -19.44 4.37 1.24
CA ASP A 104 -18.69 5.02 0.15
C ASP A 104 -17.33 4.36 -0.17
N ASP A 105 -17.04 3.14 0.30
CA ASP A 105 -15.75 2.48 -0.02
C ASP A 105 -15.82 1.80 -1.40
N PRO A 106 -15.03 2.26 -2.40
CA PRO A 106 -15.04 1.67 -3.73
C PRO A 106 -14.58 0.21 -3.69
N ARG A 107 -15.24 -0.65 -4.45
CA ARG A 107 -14.90 -2.08 -4.52
C ARG A 107 -13.54 -2.35 -5.16
N GLN A 108 -13.13 -1.50 -6.10
CA GLN A 108 -11.88 -1.65 -6.85
C GLN A 108 -11.17 -0.31 -7.04
N ARG A 109 -9.84 -0.32 -6.89
CA ARG A 109 -8.97 0.81 -7.25
C ARG A 109 -7.69 0.26 -7.84
N GLN A 110 -7.53 0.41 -9.16
CA GLN A 110 -6.37 -0.01 -9.92
C GLN A 110 -5.90 1.15 -10.79
N PRO A 111 -4.62 1.56 -10.73
CA PRO A 111 -4.09 2.60 -11.61
C PRO A 111 -3.76 2.03 -12.99
N ASP A 112 -4.12 2.76 -14.03
CA ASP A 112 -3.56 2.58 -15.36
C ASP A 112 -2.26 3.39 -15.47
N ILE A 113 -1.13 2.71 -15.62
CA ILE A 113 0.21 3.29 -15.70
C ILE A 113 0.79 3.33 -17.12
N THR A 114 -0.04 3.18 -18.14
CA THR A 114 0.40 3.14 -19.54
C THR A 114 1.22 4.37 -19.90
N LEU A 115 0.73 5.58 -19.60
CA LEU A 115 1.46 6.82 -19.88
C LEU A 115 2.80 6.91 -19.11
N ALA A 116 2.85 6.46 -17.86
CA ALA A 116 4.09 6.44 -17.10
C ALA A 116 5.14 5.52 -17.75
N ARG A 117 4.71 4.36 -18.24
CA ARG A 117 5.56 3.40 -18.91
C ARG A 117 6.07 3.92 -20.25
N GLU A 118 5.20 4.51 -21.07
CA GLU A 118 5.52 4.99 -22.42
C GLU A 118 6.35 6.29 -22.41
N HIS A 119 6.02 7.26 -21.56
CA HIS A 119 6.64 8.58 -21.57
C HIS A 119 7.78 8.75 -20.56
N LEU A 120 7.73 8.03 -19.44
CA LEU A 120 8.75 8.13 -18.39
C LEU A 120 9.67 6.89 -18.32
N GLY A 121 9.35 5.80 -19.04
CA GLY A 121 10.03 4.52 -18.90
C GLY A 121 9.91 3.92 -17.49
N TRP A 122 8.91 4.40 -16.72
CA TRP A 122 8.73 4.04 -15.31
C TRP A 122 7.70 2.93 -15.13
N GLN A 123 8.01 2.01 -14.25
CA GLN A 123 7.08 1.01 -13.72
C GLN A 123 7.52 0.59 -12.31
N PRO A 124 6.59 0.18 -11.43
CA PRO A 124 6.94 -0.31 -10.10
C PRO A 124 7.77 -1.59 -10.20
N ARG A 125 8.76 -1.74 -9.30
CA ARG A 125 9.70 -2.87 -9.28
C ARG A 125 9.65 -3.66 -7.98
N ILE A 126 9.23 -3.01 -6.88
CA ILE A 126 9.18 -3.64 -5.57
C ILE A 126 7.94 -4.53 -5.47
N ALA A 127 8.17 -5.82 -5.21
CA ALA A 127 7.07 -6.75 -4.95
C ALA A 127 6.35 -6.38 -3.65
N LEU A 128 5.04 -6.64 -3.56
CA LEU A 128 4.24 -6.32 -2.38
C LEU A 128 4.85 -6.89 -1.10
N GLU A 129 5.26 -8.16 -1.12
CA GLU A 129 5.77 -8.85 0.06
C GLU A 129 7.08 -8.23 0.55
N ASP A 130 7.97 -7.83 -0.36
CA ASP A 130 9.24 -7.17 -0.01
C ASP A 130 8.97 -5.79 0.62
N GLY A 131 8.09 -5.00 0.01
CA GLY A 131 7.67 -3.71 0.57
C GLY A 131 6.97 -3.84 1.92
N LEU A 132 6.19 -4.91 2.14
CA LEU A 132 5.58 -5.18 3.44
C LEU A 132 6.62 -5.54 4.50
N ARG A 133 7.65 -6.35 4.17
CA ARG A 133 8.75 -6.69 5.10
C ARG A 133 9.46 -5.43 5.59
N GLU A 134 9.87 -4.55 4.68
CA GLU A 134 10.52 -3.29 5.05
C GLU A 134 9.60 -2.39 5.90
N THR A 135 8.31 -2.37 5.58
CA THR A 135 7.33 -1.58 6.34
C THR A 135 7.12 -2.15 7.75
N ILE A 136 7.07 -3.48 7.89
CA ILE A 136 6.95 -4.17 9.18
C ILE A 136 8.19 -3.90 10.04
N ASP A 137 9.39 -4.00 9.47
CA ASP A 137 10.64 -3.74 10.19
C ASP A 137 10.72 -2.29 10.68
N TYR A 138 10.27 -1.34 9.85
CA TYR A 138 10.13 0.05 10.27
C TYR A 138 9.19 0.19 11.48
N PHE A 139 7.99 -0.41 11.44
CA PHE A 139 7.04 -0.33 12.55
C PHE A 139 7.51 -1.05 13.80
N ARG A 140 8.24 -2.17 13.68
CA ARG A 140 8.90 -2.81 14.83
C ARG A 140 9.84 -1.83 15.53
N GLY A 141 10.69 -1.12 14.76
CA GLY A 141 11.57 -0.10 15.30
C GLY A 141 10.82 1.05 16.00
N VAL A 142 9.73 1.55 15.38
CA VAL A 142 8.91 2.62 15.96
C VAL A 142 8.20 2.19 17.26
N LEU A 143 7.78 0.91 17.33
CA LEU A 143 7.10 0.35 18.50
C LEU A 143 8.07 -0.18 19.56
N GLY A 144 9.39 -0.16 19.30
CA GLY A 144 10.40 -0.69 20.23
C GLY A 144 10.34 -2.22 20.36
N LEU A 145 9.86 -2.92 19.35
CA LEU A 145 9.76 -4.37 19.29
C LEU A 145 11.00 -4.90 18.55
N SER A 146 11.83 -5.65 19.24
CA SER A 146 13.03 -6.30 18.67
C SER A 146 12.72 -7.70 18.14
#